data_9daa027c6a2e048af5f40a44dd044ea8
#
_entry.id   9daa027c6a2e048af5f40a44dd044ea8
#
_cell.length_a   1.000
_cell.length_b   1.000
_cell.length_c   1.000
_cell.angle_alpha   90.00
_cell.angle_beta   90.00
_cell.angle_gamma   90.00
#
_symmetry.space_group_name_H-M   'P 1'
#
loop_
_entity.id
_entity.type
_entity.pdbx_description
1 polymer ?
#
loop_
_entity_poly.entity_id
_entity_poly.type
_entity_poly.pdbx_seq_one_letter_code
_entity_poly.pdbx_strand_id
1 'polypeptide(L)'
;MGLKYTNFFDNYNYESSDTQILICKNCSSHLCLSHLILSDNFTSTTGSAYLVDKLINYQPDPVLEKSNMRTGLYLTNKVRCHQCQSPLGWSYKKAYLTAQSYKEGKFVLEESVIKVIPNNSSTATLLEKARINNQRRRYSGESNSSTSLMDCSPVPEGLFKLKSPNSEQEAVSVPGRL
;
A
#
# COMPACT_ATOMS: atom_id res chain seq x y z
N MET A 1 -9.77 1.25 -20.66
CA MET A 1 -9.34 2.50 -20.03
C MET A 1 -7.97 2.28 -19.42
N GLY A 2 -6.95 3.09 -19.76
CA GLY A 2 -5.62 3.00 -19.16
C GLY A 2 -5.59 3.61 -17.76
N LEU A 3 -4.65 3.17 -16.92
CA LEU A 3 -4.36 3.80 -15.63
C LEU A 3 -3.82 5.22 -15.88
N LYS A 4 -4.37 6.22 -15.20
CA LYS A 4 -3.91 7.62 -15.33
C LYS A 4 -2.57 7.82 -14.62
N TYR A 5 -2.50 7.35 -13.39
CA TYR A 5 -1.35 7.50 -12.49
C TYR A 5 -1.53 6.54 -11.32
N THR A 6 -0.46 5.94 -10.83
CA THR A 6 -0.51 5.00 -9.73
C THR A 6 0.62 5.29 -8.75
N ASN A 7 0.26 5.57 -7.51
CA ASN A 7 1.18 5.68 -6.39
C ASN A 7 1.17 4.39 -5.57
N PHE A 8 2.31 4.10 -4.96
CA PHE A 8 2.47 2.97 -4.03
C PHE A 8 3.17 3.46 -2.77
N PHE A 9 2.92 2.79 -1.66
CA PHE A 9 3.76 2.92 -0.47
C PHE A 9 5.09 2.20 -0.70
N ASP A 10 6.09 2.50 0.13
CA ASP A 10 7.38 1.81 0.08
C ASP A 10 7.20 0.30 0.29
N ASN A 11 8.05 -0.50 -0.34
CA ASN A 11 7.91 -1.96 -0.37
C ASN A 11 7.83 -2.58 1.03
N TYR A 12 8.62 -2.08 2.00
CA TYR A 12 8.61 -2.61 3.37
C TYR A 12 7.23 -2.52 4.05
N ASN A 13 6.38 -1.57 3.65
CA ASN A 13 5.02 -1.44 4.18
C ASN A 13 4.10 -2.60 3.76
N TYR A 14 4.47 -3.33 2.71
CA TYR A 14 3.73 -4.48 2.20
C TYR A 14 4.32 -5.83 2.66
N GLU A 15 5.43 -5.85 3.40
CA GLU A 15 6.08 -7.10 3.80
C GLU A 15 5.31 -7.87 4.88
N SER A 16 4.51 -7.19 5.69
CA SER A 16 3.69 -7.86 6.71
C SER A 16 2.49 -8.56 6.06
N SER A 17 2.34 -9.86 6.33
CA SER A 17 1.16 -10.65 5.92
C SER A 17 -0.15 -10.15 6.55
N ASP A 18 -0.06 -9.52 7.72
CA ASP A 18 -1.22 -9.02 8.47
C ASP A 18 -1.71 -7.67 7.95
N THR A 19 -0.91 -7.01 7.12
CA THR A 19 -1.31 -5.76 6.49
C THR A 19 -2.41 -6.03 5.47
N GLN A 20 -3.54 -5.36 5.63
CA GLN A 20 -4.63 -5.34 4.66
C GLN A 20 -4.55 -4.06 3.81
N ILE A 21 -5.09 -4.11 2.61
CA ILE A 21 -5.08 -3.00 1.67
C ILE A 21 -6.49 -2.47 1.53
N LEU A 22 -6.66 -1.17 1.76
CA LEU A 22 -7.90 -0.46 1.50
C LEU A 22 -7.90 0.02 0.05
N ILE A 23 -8.89 -0.40 -0.72
CA ILE A 23 -9.03 -0.08 -2.13
C ILE A 23 -10.32 0.69 -2.40
N CYS A 24 -10.33 1.47 -3.47
CA CYS A 24 -11.55 2.08 -3.99
C CYS A 24 -12.52 0.99 -4.45
N LYS A 25 -13.76 1.02 -3.94
CA LYS A 25 -14.79 0.02 -4.27
C LYS A 25 -15.14 0.00 -5.76
N ASN A 26 -15.03 1.14 -6.43
CA ASN A 26 -15.44 1.31 -7.82
C ASN A 26 -14.37 0.85 -8.83
N CYS A 27 -13.09 1.18 -8.61
CA CYS A 27 -12.03 0.91 -9.60
C CYS A 27 -10.88 0.06 -9.05
N SER A 28 -10.95 -0.36 -7.80
CA SER A 28 -9.93 -1.17 -7.11
C SER A 28 -8.54 -0.51 -6.99
N SER A 29 -8.42 0.81 -7.17
CA SER A 29 -7.18 1.53 -6.89
C SER A 29 -6.82 1.42 -5.41
N HIS A 30 -5.56 1.14 -5.10
CA HIS A 30 -5.05 1.14 -3.74
C HIS A 30 -5.12 2.56 -3.16
N LEU A 31 -5.59 2.70 -1.94
CA LEU A 31 -5.79 3.98 -1.27
C LEU A 31 -4.99 4.09 0.03
N CYS A 32 -5.05 3.06 0.87
CA CYS A 32 -4.46 3.07 2.20
C CYS A 32 -4.08 1.66 2.64
N LEU A 33 -3.24 1.54 3.67
CA LEU A 33 -2.90 0.27 4.32
C LEU A 33 -3.55 0.25 5.72
N SER A 34 -3.94 -0.93 6.18
CA SER A 34 -4.67 -1.10 7.45
C SER A 34 -3.94 -0.52 8.67
N HIS A 35 -2.60 -0.62 8.72
CA HIS A 35 -1.81 -0.07 9.82
C HIS A 35 -1.75 1.47 9.84
N LEU A 36 -2.22 2.14 8.79
CA LEU A 36 -2.35 3.61 8.72
C LEU A 36 -3.72 4.11 9.20
N ILE A 37 -4.62 3.22 9.59
CA ILE A 37 -5.89 3.58 10.22
C ILE A 37 -5.59 4.01 11.65
N LEU A 38 -5.91 5.27 11.96
CA LEU A 38 -5.73 5.84 13.29
C LEU A 38 -6.95 5.63 14.18
N SER A 39 -8.15 5.58 13.58
CA SER A 39 -9.42 5.37 14.29
C SER A 39 -10.52 4.91 13.32
N ASP A 40 -11.37 4.03 13.79
CA ASP A 40 -12.59 3.55 13.15
C ASP A 40 -13.88 4.18 13.70
N ASN A 41 -13.76 5.06 14.71
CA ASN A 41 -14.89 5.69 15.40
C ASN A 41 -15.34 7.01 14.75
N PHE A 42 -15.15 7.15 13.44
CA PHE A 42 -15.62 8.31 12.70
C PHE A 42 -16.94 8.01 11.99
N THR A 43 -17.76 9.05 11.87
CA THR A 43 -19.07 8.96 11.19
C THR A 43 -19.13 10.04 10.10
N SER A 44 -19.64 9.67 8.94
CA SER A 44 -20.00 10.56 7.85
C SER A 44 -21.52 10.58 7.67
N THR A 45 -21.99 11.30 6.68
CA THR A 45 -23.41 11.29 6.27
C THR A 45 -23.84 9.94 5.68
N THR A 46 -22.89 9.14 5.18
CA THR A 46 -23.13 7.83 4.57
C THR A 46 -22.96 6.66 5.55
N GLY A 47 -22.55 6.92 6.80
CA GLY A 47 -22.33 5.91 7.84
C GLY A 47 -20.94 5.97 8.45
N SER A 48 -20.38 4.80 8.76
CA SER A 48 -19.05 4.66 9.37
C SER A 48 -17.94 5.16 8.46
N ALA A 49 -16.86 5.65 9.06
CA ALA A 49 -15.70 6.15 8.35
C ALA A 49 -14.41 5.91 9.16
N TYR A 50 -13.28 5.84 8.47
CA TYR A 50 -11.95 5.66 9.06
C TYR A 50 -11.16 6.97 9.01
N LEU A 51 -10.54 7.33 10.14
CA LEU A 51 -9.48 8.34 10.15
C LEU A 51 -8.16 7.66 9.79
N VAL A 52 -7.51 8.12 8.70
CA VAL A 52 -6.26 7.53 8.23
C VAL A 52 -5.14 8.58 8.17
N ASP A 53 -3.91 8.13 8.43
CA ASP A 53 -2.73 8.98 8.46
C ASP A 53 -2.30 9.44 7.06
N LYS A 54 -2.23 8.50 6.12
CA LYS A 54 -1.76 8.74 4.75
C LYS A 54 -2.69 8.10 3.75
N LEU A 55 -2.77 8.72 2.58
CA LEU A 55 -3.59 8.27 1.46
C LEU A 55 -2.78 8.38 0.17
N ILE A 56 -2.94 7.42 -0.73
CA ILE A 56 -2.36 7.44 -2.08
C ILE A 56 -3.47 7.38 -3.13
N ASN A 57 -3.15 7.68 -4.37
CA ASN A 57 -4.08 7.61 -5.51
C ASN A 57 -5.37 8.41 -5.30
N TYR A 58 -5.25 9.54 -4.65
CA TYR A 58 -6.36 10.45 -4.41
C TYR A 58 -6.12 11.81 -5.10
N GLN A 59 -7.20 12.55 -5.29
CA GLN A 59 -7.19 13.93 -5.77
C GLN A 59 -8.00 14.78 -4.79
N PRO A 60 -7.38 15.79 -4.15
CA PRO A 60 -8.13 16.74 -3.34
C PRO A 60 -8.91 17.70 -4.24
N ASP A 61 -10.08 18.06 -3.82
CA ASP A 61 -10.84 19.14 -4.45
C ASP A 61 -10.09 20.48 -4.21
N PRO A 62 -9.95 21.36 -5.20
CA PRO A 62 -9.29 22.65 -5.01
C PRO A 62 -10.03 23.56 -4.03
N VAL A 63 -11.31 23.34 -3.82
CA VAL A 63 -12.14 24.17 -2.94
C VAL A 63 -11.98 23.74 -1.48
N LEU A 64 -11.63 24.71 -0.62
CA LEU A 64 -11.60 24.53 0.82
C LEU A 64 -12.96 24.97 1.41
N GLU A 65 -13.56 24.07 2.19
CA GLU A 65 -14.85 24.31 2.83
C GLU A 65 -14.69 24.43 4.36
N LYS A 66 -15.35 25.41 4.96
CA LYS A 66 -15.51 25.47 6.41
C LYS A 66 -16.62 24.51 6.82
N SER A 67 -16.27 23.46 7.54
CA SER A 67 -17.21 22.42 7.97
C SER A 67 -17.41 22.50 9.47
N ASN A 68 -18.65 22.76 9.89
CA ASN A 68 -19.04 22.69 11.30
C ASN A 68 -19.46 21.26 11.62
N MET A 69 -18.62 20.55 12.37
CA MET A 69 -18.84 19.16 12.76
C MET A 69 -19.12 19.07 14.26
N ARG A 70 -19.62 17.93 14.73
CA ARG A 70 -19.94 17.69 16.14
C ARG A 70 -18.78 18.01 17.10
N THR A 71 -17.52 17.87 16.64
CA THR A 71 -16.32 18.09 17.44
C THR A 71 -15.69 19.47 17.24
N GLY A 72 -16.30 20.35 16.46
CA GLY A 72 -15.85 21.73 16.23
C GLY A 72 -15.84 22.15 14.78
N LEU A 73 -15.26 23.33 14.54
CA LEU A 73 -15.11 23.93 13.22
C LEU A 73 -13.78 23.51 12.60
N TYR A 74 -13.82 23.13 11.34
CA TYR A 74 -12.66 22.69 10.56
C TYR A 74 -12.62 23.37 9.19
N LEU A 75 -11.42 23.48 8.64
CA LEU A 75 -11.21 23.74 7.23
C LEU A 75 -10.88 22.39 6.56
N THR A 76 -11.71 21.98 5.62
CA THR A 76 -11.60 20.68 4.95
C THR A 76 -11.62 20.81 3.45
N ASN A 77 -11.13 19.84 2.74
CA ASN A 77 -11.46 19.66 1.33
C ASN A 77 -11.88 18.22 1.03
N LYS A 78 -12.79 18.10 0.07
CA LYS A 78 -13.25 16.81 -0.41
C LYS A 78 -12.12 16.07 -1.10
N VAL A 79 -12.15 14.76 -0.99
CA VAL A 79 -11.15 13.86 -1.57
C VAL A 79 -11.85 12.87 -2.49
N ARG A 80 -11.31 12.75 -3.71
CA ARG A 80 -11.81 11.83 -4.73
C ARG A 80 -10.74 10.81 -5.10
N CYS A 81 -11.17 9.66 -5.58
CA CYS A 81 -10.26 8.69 -6.19
C CYS A 81 -9.65 9.30 -7.46
N HIS A 82 -8.31 9.27 -7.56
CA HIS A 82 -7.63 9.82 -8.74
C HIS A 82 -8.03 9.09 -10.04
N GLN A 83 -8.24 7.79 -9.98
CA GLN A 83 -8.52 6.96 -11.14
C GLN A 83 -9.96 7.11 -11.68
N CYS A 84 -10.97 7.00 -10.81
CA CYS A 84 -12.38 6.96 -11.21
C CYS A 84 -13.20 8.17 -10.75
N GLN A 85 -12.58 9.13 -10.05
CA GLN A 85 -13.20 10.35 -9.54
C GLN A 85 -14.36 10.13 -8.54
N SER A 86 -14.57 8.90 -8.07
CA SER A 86 -15.54 8.62 -7.02
C SER A 86 -15.18 9.38 -5.73
N PRO A 87 -16.16 9.96 -5.02
CA PRO A 87 -15.91 10.59 -3.73
C PRO A 87 -15.43 9.54 -2.73
N LEU A 88 -14.42 9.87 -1.93
CA LEU A 88 -13.84 8.97 -0.92
C LEU A 88 -14.08 9.48 0.50
N GLY A 89 -14.27 10.80 0.65
CA GLY A 89 -14.40 11.46 1.94
C GLY A 89 -13.77 12.85 1.92
N TRP A 90 -13.01 13.20 2.96
CA TRP A 90 -12.39 14.53 3.08
C TRP A 90 -11.04 14.48 3.78
N SER A 91 -10.28 15.57 3.67
CA SER A 91 -9.06 15.79 4.44
C SER A 91 -9.21 17.03 5.34
N TYR A 92 -8.64 16.95 6.55
CA TYR A 92 -8.57 18.08 7.45
C TYR A 92 -7.35 18.94 7.12
N LYS A 93 -7.58 20.22 6.82
CA LYS A 93 -6.51 21.20 6.58
C LYS A 93 -6.20 22.00 7.83
N LYS A 94 -7.23 22.37 8.60
CA LYS A 94 -7.07 23.11 9.84
C LYS A 94 -8.20 22.76 10.81
N ALA A 95 -7.85 22.60 12.07
CA ALA A 95 -8.78 22.54 13.19
C ALA A 95 -8.75 23.88 13.93
N TYR A 96 -9.90 24.47 14.22
CA TYR A 96 -9.96 25.74 14.95
C TYR A 96 -9.88 25.54 16.47
N LEU A 97 -10.11 24.34 16.97
CA LEU A 97 -9.92 23.96 18.37
C LEU A 97 -8.59 23.20 18.51
N THR A 98 -7.72 23.67 19.41
CA THR A 98 -6.40 23.08 19.66
C THR A 98 -6.51 21.60 20.06
N ALA A 99 -7.51 21.22 20.86
CA ALA A 99 -7.73 19.82 21.24
C ALA A 99 -8.01 18.88 20.06
N GLN A 100 -8.33 19.42 18.89
CA GLN A 100 -8.63 18.65 17.67
C GLN A 100 -7.53 18.77 16.59
N SER A 101 -6.40 19.42 16.92
CA SER A 101 -5.27 19.63 15.99
C SER A 101 -4.65 18.32 15.49
N TYR A 102 -4.79 17.22 16.24
CA TYR A 102 -4.30 15.89 15.82
C TYR A 102 -4.90 15.38 14.51
N LYS A 103 -6.04 15.96 14.08
CA LYS A 103 -6.69 15.62 12.82
C LYS A 103 -6.07 16.32 11.61
N GLU A 104 -5.32 17.40 11.83
CA GLU A 104 -4.74 18.17 10.74
C GLU A 104 -3.80 17.32 9.90
N GLY A 105 -3.90 17.44 8.58
CA GLY A 105 -3.15 16.63 7.63
C GLY A 105 -3.67 15.20 7.44
N LYS A 106 -4.69 14.78 8.22
CA LYS A 106 -5.27 13.43 8.13
C LYS A 106 -6.47 13.41 7.20
N PHE A 107 -6.86 12.19 6.81
CA PHE A 107 -7.95 11.93 5.89
C PHE A 107 -9.05 11.14 6.57
N VAL A 108 -10.28 11.39 6.18
CA VAL A 108 -11.41 10.53 6.53
C VAL A 108 -11.89 9.83 5.28
N LEU A 109 -11.92 8.50 5.34
CA LEU A 109 -12.43 7.63 4.28
C LEU A 109 -13.77 7.03 4.70
N GLU A 110 -14.79 7.19 3.88
CA GLU A 110 -16.10 6.58 4.12
C GLU A 110 -16.05 5.09 3.84
N GLU A 111 -16.52 4.26 4.78
CA GLU A 111 -16.51 2.80 4.66
C GLU A 111 -17.32 2.32 3.45
N SER A 112 -18.42 3.01 3.13
CA SER A 112 -19.32 2.66 2.03
C SER A 112 -18.67 2.65 0.64
N VAL A 113 -17.58 3.43 0.44
CA VAL A 113 -16.90 3.62 -0.86
C VAL A 113 -15.57 2.90 -0.97
N ILE A 114 -15.15 2.19 0.08
CA ILE A 114 -13.91 1.42 0.09
C ILE A 114 -14.20 -0.07 0.25
N LYS A 115 -13.20 -0.88 -0.07
CA LYS A 115 -13.18 -2.33 0.17
C LYS A 115 -11.82 -2.70 0.76
N VAL A 116 -11.83 -3.57 1.75
CA VAL A 116 -10.60 -4.11 2.36
C VAL A 116 -10.28 -5.44 1.71
N ILE A 117 -9.03 -5.60 1.27
CA ILE A 117 -8.54 -6.85 0.69
C ILE A 117 -7.28 -7.33 1.43
N PRO A 118 -7.03 -8.65 1.47
CA PRO A 118 -5.80 -9.16 2.07
C PRO A 118 -4.58 -8.75 1.23
N ASN A 119 -3.47 -8.53 1.90
CA ASN A 119 -2.19 -8.30 1.24
C ASN A 119 -1.59 -9.63 0.75
N ASN A 120 -1.79 -9.92 -0.52
CA ASN A 120 -1.25 -11.11 -1.16
C ASN A 120 0.15 -10.89 -1.77
N SER A 121 0.74 -9.71 -1.59
CA SER A 121 2.03 -9.33 -2.17
C SER A 121 3.21 -9.46 -1.21
N SER A 122 2.98 -9.78 0.07
CA SER A 122 4.09 -10.01 0.99
C SER A 122 4.92 -11.24 0.56
N THR A 123 6.22 -11.17 0.71
CA THR A 123 7.15 -12.25 0.37
C THR A 123 6.78 -13.56 1.06
N ALA A 124 6.41 -13.51 2.35
CA ALA A 124 5.97 -14.67 3.12
C ALA A 124 4.73 -15.34 2.49
N THR A 125 3.72 -14.55 2.13
CA THR A 125 2.50 -15.06 1.48
C THR A 125 2.78 -15.66 0.10
N LEU A 126 3.66 -15.06 -0.68
CA LEU A 126 4.05 -15.59 -2.00
C LEU A 126 4.83 -16.90 -1.88
N LEU A 127 5.75 -17.00 -0.94
CA LEU A 127 6.50 -18.23 -0.67
C LEU A 127 5.58 -19.36 -0.22
N GLU A 128 4.62 -19.10 0.68
CA GLU A 128 3.67 -20.12 1.12
C GLU A 128 2.76 -20.57 -0.03
N LYS A 129 2.27 -19.67 -0.87
CA LYS A 129 1.52 -20.03 -2.08
C LYS A 129 2.35 -20.90 -3.04
N ALA A 130 3.62 -20.56 -3.24
CA ALA A 130 4.53 -21.35 -4.06
C ALA A 130 4.73 -22.76 -3.48
N ARG A 131 4.88 -22.87 -2.15
CA ARG A 131 5.00 -24.15 -1.44
C ARG A 131 3.77 -25.03 -1.64
N ILE A 132 2.58 -24.47 -1.44
CA ILE A 132 1.31 -25.19 -1.61
C ILE A 132 1.13 -25.66 -3.06
N ASN A 133 1.44 -24.80 -4.04
CA ASN A 133 1.33 -25.15 -5.45
C ASN A 133 2.30 -26.28 -5.84
N ASN A 134 3.53 -26.29 -5.30
CA ASN A 134 4.50 -27.36 -5.52
C ASN A 134 4.03 -28.67 -4.90
N GLN A 135 3.42 -28.64 -3.72
CA GLN A 135 2.84 -29.85 -3.11
C GLN A 135 1.69 -30.39 -3.98
N ARG A 136 0.76 -29.56 -4.42
CA ARG A 136 -0.36 -29.96 -5.28
C ARG A 136 0.14 -30.62 -6.59
N ARG A 137 1.18 -30.07 -7.21
CA ARG A 137 1.78 -30.66 -8.42
C ARG A 137 2.38 -32.06 -8.19
N ARG A 138 2.97 -32.29 -7.02
CA ARG A 138 3.51 -33.63 -6.66
C ARG A 138 2.39 -34.66 -6.50
N TYR A 139 1.27 -34.29 -5.86
CA TYR A 139 0.13 -35.20 -5.67
C TYR A 139 -0.70 -35.42 -6.93
N SER A 140 -0.75 -34.49 -7.87
CA SER A 140 -1.44 -34.69 -9.14
C SER A 140 -0.62 -35.42 -10.21
N GLY A 141 0.67 -35.67 -9.97
CA GLY A 141 1.56 -36.40 -10.88
C GLY A 141 1.61 -37.90 -10.68
N GLU A 142 0.99 -38.46 -9.63
CA GLU A 142 1.05 -39.87 -9.30
C GLU A 142 -0.05 -40.75 -9.94
N SER A 143 -0.86 -40.23 -10.82
CA SER A 143 -1.81 -41.01 -11.61
C SER A 143 -1.50 -40.89 -13.11
N ASN A 144 -0.36 -41.43 -13.55
CA ASN A 144 -0.23 -42.14 -14.83
C ASN A 144 1.23 -42.54 -15.13
N SER A 145 1.39 -43.90 -15.31
CA SER A 145 2.34 -44.61 -16.16
C SER A 145 3.82 -44.60 -15.80
N SER A 146 4.22 -45.76 -15.35
CA SER A 146 5.45 -46.44 -15.77
C SER A 146 5.94 -46.03 -17.15
N THR A 147 7.05 -45.28 -17.22
CA THR A 147 8.05 -45.45 -18.29
C THR A 147 9.34 -44.70 -17.94
N SER A 148 10.42 -45.51 -17.95
CA SER A 148 11.85 -45.20 -18.19
C SER A 148 12.54 -44.12 -17.34
N LEU A 149 13.40 -44.65 -16.50
CA LEU A 149 14.60 -44.02 -15.98
C LEU A 149 15.39 -43.33 -17.09
N MET A 150 15.45 -42.04 -17.10
CA MET A 150 16.56 -41.30 -17.70
C MET A 150 17.31 -40.59 -16.59
N ASP A 151 18.52 -41.07 -16.45
CA ASP A 151 19.62 -40.60 -15.64
C ASP A 151 19.86 -39.09 -15.87
N CYS A 152 19.54 -38.26 -14.90
CA CYS A 152 19.97 -36.88 -14.88
C CYS A 152 21.19 -36.78 -13.98
N SER A 153 22.36 -36.86 -14.60
CA SER A 153 23.66 -36.53 -14.00
C SER A 153 23.61 -35.15 -13.34
N PRO A 154 24.27 -34.93 -12.20
CA PRO A 154 24.30 -33.65 -11.50
C PRO A 154 25.06 -32.63 -12.33
N VAL A 155 24.44 -31.47 -12.52
CA VAL A 155 25.04 -30.29 -13.11
C VAL A 155 26.15 -29.80 -12.17
N PRO A 156 27.40 -29.53 -12.67
CA PRO A 156 28.51 -29.10 -11.82
C PRO A 156 28.25 -27.72 -11.23
N GLU A 157 28.44 -27.60 -9.92
CA GLU A 157 28.52 -26.33 -9.21
C GLU A 157 29.71 -25.51 -9.76
N GLY A 158 29.41 -24.39 -10.34
CA GLY A 158 30.44 -23.41 -10.72
C GLY A 158 30.01 -22.56 -11.91
N LEU A 159 29.27 -21.52 -11.69
CA LEU A 159 29.39 -20.24 -12.42
C LEU A 159 28.32 -19.22 -11.98
N PHE A 160 28.41 -18.69 -10.77
CA PHE A 160 27.90 -17.35 -10.47
C PHE A 160 28.73 -16.74 -9.33
N LYS A 161 29.92 -16.26 -9.71
CA LYS A 161 30.63 -15.27 -8.89
C LYS A 161 29.99 -13.91 -9.15
N LEU A 162 29.16 -13.45 -8.22
CA LEU A 162 28.76 -12.05 -8.15
C LEU A 162 29.99 -11.22 -7.78
N LYS A 163 30.43 -10.37 -8.70
CA LYS A 163 31.43 -9.32 -8.44
C LYS A 163 30.81 -8.29 -7.53
N SER A 164 31.39 -8.08 -6.36
CA SER A 164 31.14 -6.93 -5.49
C SER A 164 31.65 -5.65 -6.18
N PRO A 165 30.93 -4.54 -6.15
CA PRO A 165 31.48 -3.27 -6.59
C PRO A 165 32.48 -2.73 -5.55
N ASN A 166 33.71 -2.44 -6.01
CA ASN A 166 34.76 -1.79 -5.27
C ASN A 166 34.31 -0.42 -4.76
N SER A 167 34.52 -0.18 -3.50
CA SER A 167 34.52 1.13 -2.86
C SER A 167 35.83 1.84 -3.16
N GLU A 168 35.87 2.71 -4.15
CA GLU A 168 36.92 3.71 -4.28
C GLU A 168 36.50 4.98 -3.52
N GLN A 169 37.19 5.21 -2.41
CA GLN A 169 37.17 6.47 -1.69
C GLN A 169 38.08 7.46 -2.39
N GLU A 170 37.54 8.43 -3.09
CA GLU A 170 38.26 9.63 -3.49
C GLU A 170 38.22 10.65 -2.34
N ALA A 171 39.40 10.92 -1.80
CA ALA A 171 39.65 11.99 -0.87
C ALA A 171 39.69 13.33 -1.62
N VAL A 172 38.70 14.20 -1.41
CA VAL A 172 38.72 15.59 -1.91
C VAL A 172 39.42 16.44 -0.86
N SER A 173 40.60 16.93 -1.22
CA SER A 173 41.36 17.95 -0.50
C SER A 173 40.75 19.32 -0.68
N VAL A 174 40.48 20.03 0.41
CA VAL A 174 40.04 21.43 0.42
C VAL A 174 41.25 22.36 0.42
N PRO A 175 41.38 23.31 -0.54
CA PRO A 175 42.41 24.33 -0.43
C PRO A 175 41.99 25.44 0.52
N GLY A 176 42.92 25.81 1.42
CA GLY A 176 42.75 26.90 2.37
C GLY A 176 42.70 28.27 1.67
N ARG A 177 41.95 29.18 2.31
CA ARG A 177 42.00 30.62 2.04
C ARG A 177 42.95 31.32 2.97
N LEU A 178 43.78 32.15 2.34
CA LEU A 178 44.39 33.32 2.92
C LEU A 178 43.38 34.44 3.10
#